data_0750c734bd6991c404252a1cb16cbb54
#
_entry.id   0750c734bd6991c404252a1cb16cbb54
#
_cell.length_a   1.000
_cell.length_b   1.000
_cell.length_c   1.000
_cell.angle_alpha   90.00
_cell.angle_beta   90.00
_cell.angle_gamma   90.00
#
_symmetry.space_group_name_H-M   'P 1'
#
loop_
_entity.id
_entity.type
_entity.pdbx_description
1 polymer ?
#
loop_
_entity_poly.entity_id
_entity_poly.type
_entity_poly.pdbx_seq_one_letter_code
_entity_poly.pdbx_strand_id
1 'polypeptide(L)'
;IDAKADEFHRSCSHNIRKEEVRKMQIYEELQARGLIAQVTDEEEIRELINNGKATFYIGFDPTADSLHVGHFMALCLMKRLQMAGNKPIALVGGGTGYIGDPSGRTDMRSMMTPEQIQHNCECFKKQMSKFIDFSDGKALMVNNADWLLDLNYIDFLREVGPHFSVNNMLRAECY
;
A
#
# COMPACT_ATOMS: atom_id res chain seq x y z
N ILE A 1 -29.53 11.46 -38.27
CA ILE A 1 -30.34 11.60 -37.03
C ILE A 1 -29.82 10.62 -35.97
N ASP A 2 -29.25 9.47 -36.36
CA ASP A 2 -28.84 8.43 -35.41
C ASP A 2 -27.54 8.73 -34.59
N ALA A 3 -26.59 9.49 -35.15
CA ALA A 3 -25.32 9.75 -34.48
C ALA A 3 -25.45 10.59 -33.17
N LYS A 4 -26.36 11.55 -33.14
CA LYS A 4 -26.63 12.38 -31.94
C LYS A 4 -27.39 11.64 -30.84
N ALA A 5 -28.22 10.70 -31.22
CA ALA A 5 -28.95 9.86 -30.26
C ALA A 5 -27.99 8.87 -29.58
N ASP A 6 -27.04 8.30 -30.31
CA ASP A 6 -25.98 7.42 -29.77
C ASP A 6 -25.00 8.14 -28.83
N GLU A 7 -24.63 9.38 -29.16
CA GLU A 7 -23.76 10.19 -28.32
C GLU A 7 -24.46 10.62 -27.03
N PHE A 8 -25.75 10.95 -27.09
CA PHE A 8 -26.58 11.27 -25.92
C PHE A 8 -26.77 10.04 -25.01
N HIS A 9 -27.02 8.85 -25.57
CA HIS A 9 -27.12 7.60 -24.81
C HIS A 9 -25.81 7.18 -24.16
N ARG A 10 -24.67 7.36 -24.83
CA ARG A 10 -23.35 7.10 -24.25
C ARG A 10 -23.00 8.08 -23.14
N SER A 11 -23.32 9.36 -23.30
CA SER A 11 -23.11 10.39 -22.27
C SER A 11 -24.02 10.16 -21.06
N CYS A 12 -25.27 9.80 -21.27
CA CYS A 12 -26.24 9.50 -20.20
C CYS A 12 -25.84 8.25 -19.42
N SER A 13 -25.47 7.15 -20.10
CA SER A 13 -24.99 5.92 -19.46
C SER A 13 -23.66 6.12 -18.72
N HIS A 14 -22.80 7.01 -19.20
CA HIS A 14 -21.54 7.34 -18.54
C HIS A 14 -21.75 8.15 -17.25
N ASN A 15 -22.73 9.07 -17.25
CA ASN A 15 -23.10 9.85 -16.07
C ASN A 15 -23.84 9.01 -15.02
N ILE A 16 -24.73 8.11 -15.43
CA ILE A 16 -25.42 7.18 -14.53
C ILE A 16 -24.41 6.25 -13.85
N ARG A 17 -23.46 5.68 -14.58
CA ARG A 17 -22.38 4.86 -14.00
C ARG A 17 -21.51 5.65 -13.02
N LYS A 18 -21.22 6.92 -13.29
CA LYS A 18 -20.47 7.78 -12.36
C LYS A 18 -21.24 8.09 -11.09
N GLU A 19 -22.56 8.26 -11.16
CA GLU A 19 -23.40 8.49 -9.98
C GLU A 19 -23.60 7.20 -9.17
N GLU A 20 -23.74 6.06 -9.81
CA GLU A 20 -23.82 4.77 -9.13
C GLU A 20 -22.52 4.45 -8.39
N VAL A 21 -21.35 4.65 -9.02
CA VAL A 21 -20.03 4.49 -8.37
C VAL A 21 -19.83 5.46 -7.20
N ARG A 22 -20.41 6.68 -7.26
CA ARG A 22 -20.36 7.63 -6.13
C ARG A 22 -21.20 7.20 -4.93
N LYS A 23 -22.18 6.32 -5.11
CA LYS A 23 -23.04 5.76 -4.06
C LYS A 23 -22.58 4.42 -3.53
N MET A 24 -21.60 3.78 -4.21
CA MET A 24 -21.05 2.50 -3.76
C MET A 24 -20.17 2.70 -2.52
N GLN A 25 -20.22 1.75 -1.60
CA GLN A 25 -19.26 1.67 -0.51
C GLN A 25 -17.88 1.31 -1.04
N ILE A 26 -16.84 1.59 -0.28
CA ILE A 26 -15.45 1.50 -0.79
C ILE A 26 -15.06 0.08 -1.20
N TYR A 27 -15.51 -0.96 -0.49
CA TYR A 27 -15.21 -2.34 -0.85
C TYR A 27 -15.79 -2.70 -2.22
N GLU A 28 -17.05 -2.41 -2.44
CA GLU A 28 -17.77 -2.65 -3.70
C GLU A 28 -17.17 -1.83 -4.85
N GLU A 29 -16.73 -0.60 -4.59
CA GLU A 29 -16.03 0.20 -5.59
C GLU A 29 -14.71 -0.46 -6.00
N LEU A 30 -13.90 -0.93 -5.05
CA LEU A 30 -12.63 -1.59 -5.32
C LEU A 30 -12.86 -2.90 -6.10
N GLN A 31 -13.86 -3.68 -5.71
CA GLN A 31 -14.24 -4.92 -6.40
C GLN A 31 -14.70 -4.66 -7.83
N ALA A 32 -15.60 -3.69 -8.04
CA ALA A 32 -16.10 -3.33 -9.36
C ALA A 32 -15.01 -2.80 -10.31
N ARG A 33 -13.92 -2.26 -9.76
CA ARG A 33 -12.75 -1.80 -10.52
C ARG A 33 -11.71 -2.90 -10.76
N GLY A 34 -11.90 -4.10 -10.21
CA GLY A 34 -10.92 -5.20 -10.30
C GLY A 34 -9.63 -4.93 -9.50
N LEU A 35 -9.73 -4.14 -8.44
CA LEU A 35 -8.58 -3.77 -7.60
C LEU A 35 -8.38 -4.73 -6.40
N ILE A 36 -9.27 -5.69 -6.22
CA ILE A 36 -9.16 -6.74 -5.21
C ILE A 36 -8.76 -8.04 -5.93
N ALA A 37 -7.54 -8.50 -5.71
CA ALA A 37 -7.07 -9.78 -6.24
C ALA A 37 -7.35 -10.93 -5.26
N GLN A 38 -7.07 -10.71 -3.98
CA GLN A 38 -7.23 -11.70 -2.92
C GLN A 38 -7.46 -11.01 -1.58
N VAL A 39 -8.28 -11.62 -0.72
CA VAL A 39 -8.50 -11.20 0.67
C VAL A 39 -8.45 -12.42 1.58
N THR A 40 -8.05 -12.24 2.82
CA THR A 40 -8.00 -13.31 3.83
C THR A 40 -9.37 -13.63 4.41
N ASP A 41 -10.16 -12.59 4.69
CA ASP A 41 -11.55 -12.69 5.16
C ASP A 41 -12.35 -11.57 4.51
N GLU A 42 -13.21 -11.95 3.56
CA GLU A 42 -13.96 -10.98 2.76
C GLU A 42 -15.00 -10.22 3.58
N GLU A 43 -15.69 -10.91 4.47
CA GLU A 43 -16.80 -10.33 5.22
C GLU A 43 -16.29 -9.33 6.26
N GLU A 44 -15.26 -9.72 7.03
CA GLU A 44 -14.63 -8.86 8.03
C GLU A 44 -13.98 -7.63 7.39
N ILE A 45 -13.20 -7.81 6.32
CA ILE A 45 -12.52 -6.70 5.64
C ILE A 45 -13.55 -5.73 5.04
N ARG A 46 -14.60 -6.25 4.40
CA ARG A 46 -15.68 -5.43 3.85
C ARG A 46 -16.33 -4.57 4.93
N GLU A 47 -16.68 -5.19 6.06
CA GLU A 47 -17.30 -4.46 7.18
C GLU A 47 -16.37 -3.37 7.72
N LEU A 48 -15.10 -3.69 7.97
CA LEU A 48 -14.13 -2.76 8.53
C LEU A 48 -13.90 -1.54 7.62
N ILE A 49 -13.61 -1.75 6.33
CA ILE A 49 -13.27 -0.65 5.43
C ILE A 49 -14.48 0.19 5.02
N ASN A 50 -15.66 -0.42 4.87
CA ASN A 50 -16.88 0.28 4.55
C ASN A 50 -17.36 1.18 5.68
N ASN A 51 -17.07 0.82 6.93
CA ASN A 51 -17.41 1.60 8.12
C ASN A 51 -16.32 2.60 8.54
N GLY A 52 -15.23 2.72 7.79
CA GLY A 52 -14.13 3.62 8.13
C GLY A 52 -13.40 3.26 9.43
N LYS A 53 -13.40 2.00 9.82
CA LYS A 53 -12.82 1.51 11.08
C LYS A 53 -11.46 0.85 10.91
N ALA A 54 -11.03 0.60 9.67
CA ALA A 54 -9.78 -0.07 9.41
C ALA A 54 -8.58 0.85 9.65
N THR A 55 -7.61 0.34 10.40
CA THR A 55 -6.23 0.84 10.35
C THR A 55 -5.43 -0.14 9.52
N PHE A 56 -4.78 0.33 8.47
CA PHE A 56 -4.07 -0.51 7.51
C PHE A 56 -2.73 0.10 7.14
N TYR A 57 -1.80 -0.71 6.68
CA TYR A 57 -0.52 -0.21 6.20
C TYR A 57 -0.22 -0.65 4.76
N ILE A 58 0.61 0.13 4.08
CA ILE A 58 1.24 -0.23 2.82
C ILE A 58 2.73 0.07 2.96
N GLY A 59 3.57 -0.92 2.59
CA GLY A 59 5.03 -0.82 2.63
C GLY A 59 5.61 -0.18 1.36
N PHE A 60 6.65 0.64 1.54
CA PHE A 60 7.36 1.33 0.48
C PHE A 60 8.86 1.23 0.71
N ASP A 61 9.58 0.53 -0.17
CA ASP A 61 11.04 0.43 -0.06
C ASP A 61 11.74 1.65 -0.68
N PRO A 62 12.57 2.37 0.08
CA PRO A 62 13.19 3.62 -0.35
C PRO A 62 14.43 3.35 -1.25
N THR A 63 14.23 2.67 -2.38
CA THR A 63 15.30 2.25 -3.30
C THR A 63 15.81 3.37 -4.21
N ALA A 64 15.15 4.53 -4.20
CA ALA A 64 15.51 5.74 -4.95
C ALA A 64 14.96 6.98 -4.23
N ASP A 65 15.34 8.16 -4.66
CA ASP A 65 14.87 9.44 -4.14
C ASP A 65 13.47 9.85 -4.66
N SER A 66 12.90 9.07 -5.57
CA SER A 66 11.60 9.34 -6.17
C SER A 66 10.69 8.12 -6.20
N LEU A 67 9.39 8.37 -6.02
CA LEU A 67 8.34 7.40 -6.21
C LEU A 67 8.16 7.11 -7.71
N HIS A 68 7.90 5.86 -8.05
CA HIS A 68 7.57 5.44 -9.41
C HIS A 68 6.08 5.06 -9.55
N VAL A 69 5.65 4.68 -10.75
CA VAL A 69 4.24 4.37 -11.05
C VAL A 69 3.65 3.28 -10.16
N GLY A 70 4.42 2.26 -9.75
CA GLY A 70 3.96 1.23 -8.82
C GLY A 70 3.60 1.80 -7.44
N HIS A 71 4.45 2.70 -6.92
CA HIS A 71 4.15 3.42 -5.68
C HIS A 71 2.92 4.32 -5.82
N PHE A 72 2.74 4.96 -6.97
CA PHE A 72 1.57 5.80 -7.23
C PHE A 72 0.25 5.00 -7.18
N MET A 73 0.23 3.78 -7.72
CA MET A 73 -0.93 2.89 -7.63
C MET A 73 -1.28 2.56 -6.19
N ALA A 74 -0.29 2.22 -5.38
CA ALA A 74 -0.46 1.96 -3.94
C ALA A 74 -0.96 3.20 -3.18
N LEU A 75 -0.44 4.40 -3.50
CA LEU A 75 -0.91 5.66 -2.92
C LEU A 75 -2.34 6.01 -3.33
N CYS A 76 -2.75 5.70 -4.55
CA CYS A 76 -4.14 5.86 -4.99
C CYS A 76 -5.09 4.99 -4.19
N LEU A 77 -4.74 3.74 -3.93
CA LEU A 77 -5.52 2.85 -3.06
C LEU A 77 -5.57 3.39 -1.62
N MET A 78 -4.42 3.75 -1.07
CA MET A 78 -4.31 4.34 0.27
C MET A 78 -5.18 5.59 0.42
N LYS A 79 -5.16 6.48 -0.58
CA LYS A 79 -5.97 7.70 -0.61
C LYS A 79 -7.47 7.39 -0.65
N ARG A 80 -7.90 6.42 -1.44
CA ARG A 80 -9.31 6.02 -1.53
C ARG A 80 -9.82 5.49 -0.20
N LEU A 81 -9.07 4.62 0.44
CA LEU A 81 -9.41 4.09 1.77
C LEU A 81 -9.42 5.20 2.83
N GLN A 82 -8.47 6.15 2.77
CA GLN A 82 -8.49 7.31 3.66
C GLN A 82 -9.73 8.18 3.46
N MET A 83 -10.12 8.44 2.21
CA MET A 83 -11.33 9.21 1.89
C MET A 83 -12.62 8.52 2.37
N ALA A 84 -12.60 7.20 2.49
CA ALA A 84 -13.69 6.41 3.09
C ALA A 84 -13.64 6.37 4.63
N GLY A 85 -12.74 7.14 5.27
CA GLY A 85 -12.64 7.27 6.73
C GLY A 85 -11.65 6.32 7.40
N ASN A 86 -10.98 5.45 6.65
CA ASN A 86 -10.01 4.52 7.20
C ASN A 86 -8.67 5.21 7.48
N LYS A 87 -7.88 4.67 8.41
CA LYS A 87 -6.61 5.25 8.87
C LYS A 87 -5.41 4.54 8.21
N PRO A 88 -4.76 5.16 7.22
CA PRO A 88 -3.57 4.60 6.59
C PRO A 88 -2.31 4.80 7.43
N ILE A 89 -1.42 3.83 7.35
CA ILE A 89 -0.04 3.87 7.82
C ILE A 89 0.87 3.70 6.61
N ALA A 90 1.62 4.73 6.23
CA ALA A 90 2.69 4.63 5.24
C ALA A 90 3.94 4.07 5.94
N LEU A 91 4.25 2.80 5.65
CA LEU A 91 5.42 2.11 6.22
C LEU A 91 6.61 2.25 5.27
N VAL A 92 7.62 2.99 5.67
CA VAL A 92 8.85 3.14 4.89
C VAL A 92 9.87 2.08 5.33
N GLY A 93 10.43 1.36 4.35
CA GLY A 93 11.36 0.26 4.56
C GLY A 93 12.81 0.72 4.79
N GLY A 94 13.06 1.66 5.71
CA GLY A 94 14.42 2.12 6.01
C GLY A 94 15.31 1.02 6.55
N GLY A 95 14.80 0.17 7.44
CA GLY A 95 15.57 -0.98 7.97
C GLY A 95 15.72 -2.11 6.96
N THR A 96 14.66 -2.48 6.25
CA THR A 96 14.73 -3.51 5.19
C THR A 96 15.57 -3.09 4.00
N GLY A 97 15.66 -1.78 3.73
CA GLY A 97 16.53 -1.21 2.71
C GLY A 97 18.03 -1.48 2.93
N TYR A 98 18.47 -1.73 4.17
CA TYR A 98 19.85 -2.14 4.47
C TYR A 98 20.16 -3.55 3.97
N ILE A 99 19.17 -4.44 3.96
CA ILE A 99 19.35 -5.83 3.54
C ILE A 99 19.33 -5.92 2.00
N GLY A 100 18.50 -5.09 1.35
CA GLY A 100 18.20 -5.17 -0.07
C GLY A 100 17.24 -6.30 -0.39
N ASP A 101 16.51 -6.14 -1.50
CA ASP A 101 15.61 -7.18 -2.00
C ASP A 101 16.29 -7.93 -3.16
N PRO A 102 16.56 -9.23 -3.04
CA PRO A 102 17.18 -10.03 -4.09
C PRO A 102 16.18 -10.45 -5.16
N SER A 103 14.85 -10.20 -4.99
CA SER A 103 13.82 -10.70 -5.88
C SER A 103 13.96 -10.16 -7.31
N GLY A 104 14.03 -11.07 -8.28
CA GLY A 104 13.90 -10.77 -9.71
C GLY A 104 15.14 -10.20 -10.41
N ARG A 105 16.34 -10.18 -9.80
CA ARG A 105 17.59 -9.75 -10.47
C ARG A 105 18.75 -10.65 -10.13
N THR A 106 19.53 -10.99 -11.16
CA THR A 106 20.79 -11.77 -11.07
C THR A 106 22.00 -10.93 -10.66
N ASP A 107 21.90 -9.61 -10.74
CA ASP A 107 22.99 -8.71 -10.38
C ASP A 107 22.85 -8.30 -8.90
N MET A 108 23.95 -8.47 -8.15
CA MET A 108 24.05 -7.94 -6.78
C MET A 108 23.84 -6.43 -6.83
N ARG A 109 22.71 -5.96 -6.26
CA ARG A 109 22.50 -4.52 -6.07
C ARG A 109 23.62 -3.99 -5.18
N SER A 110 24.23 -2.88 -5.59
CA SER A 110 25.10 -2.13 -4.69
C SER A 110 24.27 -1.77 -3.46
N MET A 111 24.69 -2.23 -2.28
CA MET A 111 24.00 -1.87 -1.03
C MET A 111 24.06 -0.35 -0.86
N MET A 112 22.90 0.25 -0.63
CA MET A 112 22.83 1.68 -0.35
C MET A 112 23.48 1.99 0.99
N THR A 113 24.10 3.16 1.09
CA THR A 113 24.62 3.61 2.39
C THR A 113 23.46 4.06 3.30
N PRO A 114 23.67 4.05 4.64
CA PRO A 114 22.67 4.57 5.58
C PRO A 114 22.17 5.97 5.24
N GLU A 115 23.06 6.83 4.79
CA GLU A 115 22.77 8.22 4.44
C GLU A 115 21.88 8.29 3.17
N GLN A 116 22.14 7.41 2.21
CA GLN A 116 21.31 7.32 1.00
C GLN A 116 19.89 6.84 1.34
N ILE A 117 19.76 5.82 2.20
CA ILE A 117 18.47 5.30 2.66
C ILE A 117 17.70 6.40 3.39
N GLN A 118 18.34 7.11 4.32
CA GLN A 118 17.74 8.20 5.07
C GLN A 118 17.26 9.32 4.13
N HIS A 119 18.10 9.72 3.18
CA HIS A 119 17.74 10.72 2.18
C HIS A 119 16.50 10.31 1.36
N ASN A 120 16.47 9.06 0.91
CA ASN A 120 15.34 8.53 0.14
C ASN A 120 14.05 8.49 0.99
N CYS A 121 14.13 8.11 2.26
CA CYS A 121 13.00 8.16 3.19
C CYS A 121 12.42 9.58 3.32
N GLU A 122 13.26 10.59 3.43
CA GLU A 122 12.83 11.99 3.50
C GLU A 122 12.19 12.47 2.19
N CYS A 123 12.72 12.04 1.05
CA CYS A 123 12.14 12.30 -0.26
C CYS A 123 10.76 11.65 -0.40
N PHE A 124 10.61 10.41 0.03
CA PHE A 124 9.33 9.71 0.03
C PHE A 124 8.30 10.44 0.91
N LYS A 125 8.68 10.85 2.11
CA LYS A 125 7.81 11.63 3.01
C LYS A 125 7.24 12.87 2.34
N LYS A 126 8.06 13.66 1.67
CA LYS A 126 7.64 14.86 0.95
C LYS A 126 6.68 14.55 -0.19
N GLN A 127 6.93 13.46 -0.92
CA GLN A 127 6.10 13.07 -2.07
C GLN A 127 4.76 12.49 -1.62
N MET A 128 4.76 11.59 -0.63
CA MET A 128 3.55 10.97 -0.07
C MET A 128 2.61 12.01 0.55
N SER A 129 3.14 13.04 1.19
CA SER A 129 2.34 14.12 1.80
C SER A 129 1.53 14.95 0.80
N LYS A 130 1.79 14.81 -0.51
CA LYS A 130 0.96 15.41 -1.55
C LYS A 130 -0.32 14.62 -1.84
N PHE A 131 -0.35 13.34 -1.46
CA PHE A 131 -1.47 12.43 -1.70
C PHE A 131 -2.25 12.12 -0.43
N ILE A 132 -1.54 11.83 0.65
CA ILE A 132 -2.09 11.38 1.93
C ILE A 132 -2.13 12.54 2.90
N ASP A 133 -3.25 12.70 3.60
CA ASP A 133 -3.41 13.68 4.66
C ASP A 133 -2.91 13.11 5.98
N PHE A 134 -1.76 13.60 6.44
CA PHE A 134 -1.13 13.21 7.71
C PHE A 134 -1.49 14.14 8.87
N SER A 135 -2.33 15.17 8.63
CA SER A 135 -2.73 16.10 9.68
C SER A 135 -3.62 15.41 10.73
N ASP A 136 -3.57 15.90 11.96
CA ASP A 136 -4.46 15.50 13.04
C ASP A 136 -4.53 13.98 13.32
N GLY A 137 -3.47 13.25 12.97
CA GLY A 137 -3.41 11.80 13.14
C GLY A 137 -4.32 11.00 12.18
N LYS A 138 -4.79 11.60 11.08
CA LYS A 138 -5.60 10.93 10.05
C LYS A 138 -4.82 9.86 9.30
N ALA A 139 -3.50 9.96 9.27
CA ALA A 139 -2.59 8.94 8.77
C ALA A 139 -1.31 8.96 9.61
N LEU A 140 -0.55 7.87 9.57
CA LEU A 140 0.76 7.78 10.18
C LEU A 140 1.80 7.51 9.09
N MET A 141 3.01 7.99 9.32
CA MET A 141 4.19 7.58 8.57
C MET A 141 5.18 7.00 9.57
N VAL A 142 5.59 5.78 9.34
CA VAL A 142 6.52 5.04 10.19
C VAL A 142 7.68 4.48 9.37
N ASN A 143 8.84 4.40 9.99
CA ASN A 143 10.03 3.80 9.37
C ASN A 143 10.36 2.51 10.12
N ASN A 144 10.45 1.39 9.43
CA ASN A 144 10.77 0.13 10.10
C ASN A 144 12.21 0.08 10.66
N ALA A 145 13.09 0.99 10.25
CA ALA A 145 14.39 1.18 10.86
C ALA A 145 14.31 1.49 12.37
N ASP A 146 13.24 2.19 12.79
CA ASP A 146 13.05 2.65 14.17
C ASP A 146 12.96 1.48 15.18
N TRP A 147 12.64 0.27 14.71
CA TRP A 147 12.58 -0.93 15.56
C TRP A 147 13.43 -2.09 15.06
N LEU A 148 13.73 -2.19 13.76
CA LEU A 148 14.51 -3.31 13.22
C LEU A 148 16.00 -3.19 13.51
N LEU A 149 16.56 -1.97 13.52
CA LEU A 149 17.99 -1.76 13.70
C LEU A 149 18.47 -2.06 15.12
N ASP A 150 17.57 -1.94 16.10
CA ASP A 150 17.87 -2.19 17.52
C ASP A 150 17.61 -3.64 17.95
N LEU A 151 17.08 -4.49 17.05
CA LEU A 151 16.78 -5.89 17.39
C LEU A 151 18.05 -6.71 17.59
N ASN A 152 18.11 -7.39 18.74
CA ASN A 152 19.12 -8.43 18.95
C ASN A 152 18.74 -9.69 18.14
N TYR A 153 19.66 -10.17 17.32
CA TYR A 153 19.44 -11.32 16.44
C TYR A 153 19.02 -12.60 17.19
N ILE A 154 19.65 -12.89 18.30
CA ILE A 154 19.35 -14.10 19.09
C ILE A 154 17.98 -13.99 19.77
N ASP A 155 17.68 -12.83 20.34
CA ASP A 155 16.38 -12.58 20.97
C ASP A 155 15.26 -12.63 19.92
N PHE A 156 15.46 -12.05 18.74
CA PHE A 156 14.53 -12.15 17.63
C PHE A 156 14.27 -13.59 17.20
N LEU A 157 15.32 -14.40 17.01
CA LEU A 157 15.17 -15.82 16.67
C LEU A 157 14.46 -16.61 17.77
N ARG A 158 14.72 -16.28 19.03
CA ARG A 158 14.11 -16.96 20.19
C ARG A 158 12.63 -16.65 20.34
N GLU A 159 12.25 -15.38 20.17
CA GLU A 159 10.89 -14.90 20.45
C GLU A 159 9.99 -14.99 19.21
N VAL A 160 10.49 -14.62 18.05
CA VAL A 160 9.73 -14.54 16.80
C VAL A 160 9.89 -15.79 15.94
N GLY A 161 11.11 -16.36 15.89
CA GLY A 161 11.44 -17.50 15.03
C GLY A 161 10.53 -18.73 15.20
N PRO A 162 10.10 -19.12 16.41
CA PRO A 162 9.22 -20.28 16.60
C PRO A 162 7.83 -20.12 15.96
N HIS A 163 7.40 -18.91 15.67
CA HIS A 163 6.13 -18.62 15.03
C HIS A 163 6.15 -18.75 13.49
N PHE A 164 7.33 -18.93 12.91
CA PHE A 164 7.52 -19.06 11.46
C PHE A 164 7.98 -20.48 11.10
N SER A 165 7.30 -21.07 10.13
CA SER A 165 7.69 -22.36 9.56
C SER A 165 8.24 -22.14 8.15
N VAL A 166 9.52 -22.46 7.93
CA VAL A 166 10.16 -22.38 6.61
C VAL A 166 9.39 -23.20 5.57
N ASN A 167 8.89 -24.40 5.95
CA ASN A 167 8.10 -25.24 5.06
C ASN A 167 6.78 -24.58 4.65
N ASN A 168 6.14 -23.81 5.54
CA ASN A 168 4.93 -23.06 5.21
C ASN A 168 5.24 -21.84 4.32
N MET A 169 6.35 -21.17 4.59
CA MET A 169 6.81 -20.05 3.76
C MET A 169 7.10 -20.51 2.33
N LEU A 170 7.82 -21.62 2.14
CA LEU A 170 8.14 -22.17 0.82
C LEU A 170 6.93 -22.70 0.03
N ARG A 171 5.78 -22.90 0.68
CA ARG A 171 4.52 -23.27 0.01
C ARG A 171 3.70 -22.09 -0.46
N ALA A 172 4.05 -20.87 -0.04
CA ALA A 172 3.33 -19.69 -0.47
C ALA A 172 3.63 -19.38 -1.94
N GLU A 173 2.60 -19.01 -2.71
CA GLU A 173 2.74 -18.72 -4.15
C GLU A 173 3.60 -17.47 -4.47
N CYS A 174 4.01 -16.73 -3.44
CA CYS A 174 4.86 -15.55 -3.58
C CYS A 174 6.37 -15.85 -3.58
N TYR A 175 6.78 -17.12 -3.45
CA TYR A 175 8.16 -17.57 -3.49
C TYR A 175 8.44 -18.48 -4.68
#